data_ece89910499ca3af4ec8ee54955d9abe
#
_entry.id   ece89910499ca3af4ec8ee54955d9abe
#
_cell.length_a   1.000
_cell.length_b   1.000
_cell.length_c   1.000
_cell.angle_alpha   90.00
_cell.angle_beta   90.00
_cell.angle_gamma   90.00
#
_symmetry.space_group_name_H-M   'P 1'
#
loop_
_entity.id
_entity.type
_entity.pdbx_description
1 polymer ?
#
loop_
_entity_poly.entity_id
_entity_poly.type
_entity_poly.pdbx_seq_one_letter_code
_entity_poly.pdbx_strand_id
1 'polypeptide(L)'
;VISSKNTLPILDNFLFNLEGNELEITASDLETTLVTRFSLENVSDEGTVAIPYKILIDTLKEFSEQPLTFDINPGTQNITINSENGQFHIVGQPADDFPQRAMLKPEDSHSVKLSAEILLNGINKTIFATADDEMRPMMNGIFTELNEQGITFVSSDAHRLVRYRRKDVQVEADASFILPKKPAQLLKNMLVKETGFVNVQFDDKNAVFTMPGYTMVCRLVEGNYPNYNAVIPVDNPNRMIVDRVDLYNSVRRVSIYSNAASNMVKLSLTGNQCTVSAEDLDFSVSAFERLSCEYEGTEMEIGFKSIFLSEILANISSTEVVLSFSEPSLASLVFPHINENPDEDILMLLMPMMIGD
;
A
#
# COMPACT_ATOMS: atom_id res chain seq x y z
N VAL A 1 -3.99 13.52 -0.80
CA VAL A 1 -5.45 13.32 -0.65
C VAL A 1 -6.18 13.98 -1.80
N ILE A 2 -5.99 15.29 -2.00
CA ILE A 2 -6.73 16.06 -3.00
C ILE A 2 -6.56 15.44 -4.39
N SER A 3 -7.68 15.12 -5.03
CA SER A 3 -7.74 14.53 -6.36
C SER A 3 -7.68 15.60 -7.45
N SER A 4 -7.15 15.25 -8.62
CA SER A 4 -7.23 16.13 -9.81
C SER A 4 -8.63 16.23 -10.42
N LYS A 5 -9.58 15.41 -9.95
CA LYS A 5 -10.98 15.37 -10.40
C LYS A 5 -11.89 15.26 -9.17
N ASN A 6 -12.04 16.35 -8.42
CA ASN A 6 -12.97 16.39 -7.30
C ASN A 6 -14.40 16.63 -7.79
N THR A 7 -15.35 15.97 -7.13
CA THR A 7 -16.78 16.14 -7.40
C THR A 7 -17.34 17.45 -6.85
N LEU A 8 -16.72 17.95 -5.77
CA LEU A 8 -17.08 19.21 -5.12
C LEU A 8 -15.91 20.19 -5.26
N PRO A 9 -16.12 21.39 -5.84
CA PRO A 9 -15.05 22.38 -6.00
C PRO A 9 -14.36 22.82 -4.71
N ILE A 10 -15.08 22.80 -3.56
CA ILE A 10 -14.51 23.15 -2.26
C ILE A 10 -13.35 22.24 -1.85
N LEU A 11 -13.34 20.97 -2.34
CA LEU A 11 -12.28 20.00 -2.06
C LEU A 11 -10.96 20.27 -2.81
N ASP A 12 -10.96 21.27 -3.71
CA ASP A 12 -9.72 21.81 -4.29
C ASP A 12 -9.03 22.79 -3.34
N ASN A 13 -9.48 22.87 -2.09
CA ASN A 13 -8.91 23.71 -1.06
C ASN A 13 -8.45 22.88 0.14
N PHE A 14 -7.50 23.45 0.89
CA PHE A 14 -7.25 23.06 2.27
C PHE A 14 -8.20 23.84 3.17
N LEU A 15 -8.85 23.16 4.11
CA LEU A 15 -9.55 23.83 5.19
C LEU A 15 -8.55 24.19 6.28
N PHE A 16 -8.42 25.47 6.59
CA PHE A 16 -7.68 26.00 7.73
C PHE A 16 -8.67 26.31 8.83
N ASN A 17 -8.46 25.75 10.01
CA ASN A 17 -9.22 26.07 11.22
C ASN A 17 -8.24 26.46 12.33
N LEU A 18 -8.31 27.68 12.79
CA LEU A 18 -7.47 28.24 13.85
C LEU A 18 -8.29 28.47 15.09
N GLU A 19 -7.95 27.76 16.17
CA GLU A 19 -8.55 27.89 17.50
C GLU A 19 -7.42 28.13 18.53
N GLY A 20 -7.47 29.23 19.25
CA GLY A 20 -6.36 29.66 20.10
C GLY A 20 -5.09 29.87 19.28
N ASN A 21 -4.07 29.11 19.54
CA ASN A 21 -2.81 29.09 18.78
C ASN A 21 -2.60 27.79 18.00
N GLU A 22 -3.61 26.92 17.93
CA GLU A 22 -3.53 25.65 17.21
C GLU A 22 -4.19 25.79 15.84
N LEU A 23 -3.41 25.58 14.79
CA LEU A 23 -3.89 25.50 13.42
C LEU A 23 -4.13 24.05 13.03
N GLU A 24 -5.36 23.71 12.71
CA GLU A 24 -5.74 22.46 12.05
C GLU A 24 -5.87 22.70 10.54
N ILE A 25 -5.15 21.90 9.75
CA ILE A 25 -5.28 21.89 8.29
C ILE A 25 -5.88 20.55 7.86
N THR A 26 -6.99 20.62 7.12
CA THR A 26 -7.69 19.44 6.61
C THR A 26 -7.68 19.40 5.09
N ALA A 27 -7.41 18.22 4.54
CA ALA A 27 -7.56 17.92 3.12
C ALA A 27 -8.45 16.68 2.96
N SER A 28 -9.38 16.70 2.01
CA SER A 28 -10.34 15.60 1.80
C SER A 28 -10.65 15.39 0.32
N ASP A 29 -11.03 14.14 -0.02
CA ASP A 29 -11.64 13.78 -1.30
C ASP A 29 -12.99 13.06 -1.12
N LEU A 30 -13.60 13.18 0.06
CA LEU A 30 -14.79 12.51 0.60
C LEU A 30 -14.54 11.07 1.09
N GLU A 31 -13.64 10.33 0.46
CA GLU A 31 -13.33 8.94 0.85
C GLU A 31 -12.18 8.91 1.86
N THR A 32 -11.27 9.88 1.78
CA THR A 32 -10.11 10.00 2.66
C THR A 32 -9.95 11.44 3.12
N THR A 33 -9.81 11.64 4.41
CA THR A 33 -9.53 12.95 5.03
C THR A 33 -8.22 12.86 5.79
N LEU A 34 -7.32 13.79 5.53
CA LEU A 34 -6.07 13.95 6.26
C LEU A 34 -6.12 15.26 7.03
N VAL A 35 -5.78 15.16 8.30
CA VAL A 35 -5.74 16.30 9.23
C VAL A 35 -4.35 16.41 9.82
N THR A 36 -3.78 17.60 9.82
CA THR A 36 -2.55 17.94 10.56
C THR A 36 -2.79 19.08 11.49
N ARG A 37 -2.09 19.11 12.64
CA ARG A 37 -2.17 20.17 13.64
C ARG A 37 -0.79 20.60 14.06
N PHE A 38 -0.65 21.91 14.27
CA PHE A 38 0.56 22.49 14.83
C PHE A 38 0.25 23.85 15.46
N SER A 39 1.08 24.24 16.42
CA SER A 39 0.94 25.52 17.10
C SER A 39 1.56 26.63 16.26
N LEU A 40 0.88 27.77 16.22
CA LEU A 40 1.36 29.00 15.61
C LEU A 40 1.89 29.95 16.67
N GLU A 41 2.78 30.85 16.25
CA GLU A 41 3.24 32.00 17.02
C GLU A 41 2.46 33.25 16.58
N ASN A 42 2.28 34.21 17.51
CA ASN A 42 1.72 35.54 17.23
C ASN A 42 0.32 35.50 16.56
N VAL A 43 -0.57 34.70 17.09
CA VAL A 43 -1.98 34.68 16.67
C VAL A 43 -2.74 35.90 17.18
N SER A 44 -3.48 36.60 16.30
CA SER A 44 -4.31 37.72 16.66
C SER A 44 -5.79 37.39 16.77
N ASP A 45 -6.30 36.53 15.86
CA ASP A 45 -7.71 36.15 15.75
C ASP A 45 -7.87 34.68 15.37
N GLU A 46 -8.99 34.10 15.77
CA GLU A 46 -9.43 32.77 15.42
C GLU A 46 -10.31 32.79 14.17
N GLY A 47 -10.44 31.64 13.49
CA GLY A 47 -11.36 31.52 12.36
C GLY A 47 -11.07 30.35 11.41
N THR A 48 -11.94 30.26 10.42
CA THR A 48 -11.87 29.19 9.40
C THR A 48 -11.89 29.80 8.00
N VAL A 49 -11.12 29.15 7.08
CA VAL A 49 -11.09 29.52 5.67
C VAL A 49 -10.68 28.34 4.82
N ALA A 50 -11.23 28.22 3.63
CA ALA A 50 -10.79 27.25 2.64
C ALA A 50 -9.82 27.92 1.65
N ILE A 51 -8.58 27.41 1.54
CA ILE A 51 -7.50 28.01 0.76
C ILE A 51 -7.16 27.11 -0.43
N PRO A 52 -7.14 27.61 -1.68
CA PRO A 52 -6.82 26.82 -2.86
C PRO A 52 -5.47 26.13 -2.73
N TYR A 53 -5.49 24.78 -2.74
CA TYR A 53 -4.31 23.95 -2.42
C TYR A 53 -3.16 24.20 -3.37
N LYS A 54 -3.45 24.26 -4.68
CA LYS A 54 -2.43 24.28 -5.72
C LYS A 54 -1.54 25.52 -5.63
N ILE A 55 -2.16 26.71 -5.66
CA ILE A 55 -1.41 27.95 -5.59
C ILE A 55 -0.66 28.08 -4.26
N LEU A 56 -1.29 27.64 -3.15
CA LEU A 56 -0.66 27.68 -1.83
C LEU A 56 0.60 26.79 -1.79
N ILE A 57 0.48 25.53 -2.21
CA ILE A 57 1.62 24.59 -2.20
C ILE A 57 2.71 25.03 -3.16
N ASP A 58 2.35 25.47 -4.38
CA ASP A 58 3.33 25.92 -5.36
C ASP A 58 4.08 27.15 -4.84
N THR A 59 3.40 28.07 -4.15
CA THR A 59 4.01 29.25 -3.51
C THR A 59 4.91 28.84 -2.33
N LEU A 60 4.41 27.99 -1.41
CA LEU A 60 5.17 27.62 -0.21
C LEU A 60 6.43 26.82 -0.51
N LYS A 61 6.45 26.02 -1.59
CA LYS A 61 7.63 25.25 -2.01
C LYS A 61 8.81 26.09 -2.48
N GLU A 62 8.54 27.30 -2.95
CA GLU A 62 9.57 28.23 -3.45
C GLU A 62 10.23 29.05 -2.34
N PHE A 63 9.67 29.04 -1.13
CA PHE A 63 10.29 29.72 0.00
C PHE A 63 11.42 28.87 0.61
N SER A 64 12.54 29.54 0.93
CA SER A 64 13.46 29.05 1.94
C SER A 64 12.80 29.07 3.32
N GLU A 65 13.40 28.39 4.29
CA GLU A 65 12.93 28.44 5.69
C GLU A 65 12.96 29.87 6.23
N GLN A 66 11.78 30.43 6.47
CA GLN A 66 11.56 31.79 6.96
C GLN A 66 10.19 31.91 7.64
N PRO A 67 9.98 32.91 8.51
CA PRO A 67 8.66 33.23 9.04
C PRO A 67 7.72 33.70 7.93
N LEU A 68 6.49 33.19 7.95
CA LEU A 68 5.41 33.66 7.08
C LEU A 68 4.24 34.12 7.93
N THR A 69 3.67 35.29 7.60
CA THR A 69 2.47 35.79 8.26
C THR A 69 1.29 35.72 7.30
N PHE A 70 0.20 35.14 7.74
CA PHE A 70 -1.05 35.05 6.99
C PHE A 70 -2.05 36.03 7.54
N ASP A 71 -2.39 37.05 6.75
CA ASP A 71 -3.46 38.00 7.06
C ASP A 71 -4.71 37.62 6.25
N ILE A 72 -5.78 37.25 6.94
CA ILE A 72 -7.00 36.74 6.32
C ILE A 72 -8.16 37.68 6.65
N ASN A 73 -8.83 38.22 5.63
CA ASN A 73 -10.03 39.01 5.78
C ASN A 73 -11.27 38.09 5.73
N PRO A 74 -11.99 37.91 6.85
CA PRO A 74 -13.12 36.98 6.91
C PRO A 74 -14.32 37.42 6.06
N GLY A 75 -14.45 38.70 5.75
CA GLY A 75 -15.57 39.22 4.96
C GLY A 75 -15.37 39.06 3.44
N THR A 76 -14.13 39.14 2.97
CA THR A 76 -13.81 39.09 1.53
C THR A 76 -13.07 37.80 1.15
N GLN A 77 -12.65 37.00 2.10
CA GLN A 77 -11.82 35.78 1.95
C GLN A 77 -10.46 36.10 1.30
N ASN A 78 -10.02 37.34 1.26
CA ASN A 78 -8.70 37.71 0.77
C ASN A 78 -7.63 37.28 1.79
N ILE A 79 -6.61 36.64 1.31
CA ILE A 79 -5.47 36.13 2.09
C ILE A 79 -4.21 36.81 1.57
N THR A 80 -3.49 37.46 2.46
CA THR A 80 -2.16 38.03 2.17
C THR A 80 -1.12 37.23 2.95
N ILE A 81 -0.20 36.62 2.24
CA ILE A 81 0.96 35.92 2.81
C ILE A 81 2.13 36.90 2.76
N ASN A 82 2.61 37.33 3.91
CA ASN A 82 3.76 38.20 4.06
C ASN A 82 5.01 37.35 4.33
N SER A 83 6.04 37.53 3.52
CA SER A 83 7.37 36.97 3.68
C SER A 83 8.37 38.11 4.03
N GLU A 84 9.62 37.77 4.27
CA GLU A 84 10.69 38.75 4.54
C GLU A 84 10.79 39.84 3.44
N ASN A 85 10.57 39.46 2.18
CA ASN A 85 10.87 40.35 1.04
C ASN A 85 9.66 40.58 0.11
N GLY A 86 8.45 40.11 0.46
CA GLY A 86 7.32 40.21 -0.46
C GLY A 86 5.97 39.89 0.14
N GLN A 87 4.95 40.17 -0.65
CA GLN A 87 3.55 39.88 -0.32
C GLN A 87 2.91 39.07 -1.47
N PHE A 88 2.14 38.06 -1.09
CA PHE A 88 1.43 37.17 -2.02
C PHE A 88 -0.06 37.18 -1.69
N HIS A 89 -0.88 37.42 -2.68
CA HIS A 89 -2.32 37.54 -2.48
C HIS A 89 -3.04 36.32 -3.09
N ILE A 90 -3.85 35.68 -2.29
CA ILE A 90 -4.69 34.53 -2.69
C ILE A 90 -6.13 34.85 -2.25
N VAL A 91 -7.10 34.38 -3.01
CA VAL A 91 -8.50 34.45 -2.62
C VAL A 91 -8.94 33.07 -2.16
N GLY A 92 -9.38 32.99 -0.91
CA GLY A 92 -9.97 31.79 -0.33
C GLY A 92 -11.46 31.65 -0.61
N GLN A 93 -12.08 30.71 0.06
CA GLN A 93 -13.53 30.49 0.04
C GLN A 93 -14.05 30.34 1.48
N PRO A 94 -15.36 30.62 1.73
CA PRO A 94 -15.99 30.28 2.99
C PRO A 94 -15.85 28.79 3.30
N ALA A 95 -15.64 28.45 4.56
CA ALA A 95 -15.46 27.10 5.01
C ALA A 95 -16.76 26.31 5.22
N ASP A 96 -17.91 26.98 5.17
CA ASP A 96 -19.22 26.42 5.54
C ASP A 96 -19.62 25.19 4.72
N ASP A 97 -19.22 25.16 3.46
CA ASP A 97 -19.50 24.06 2.53
C ASP A 97 -18.46 22.93 2.57
N PHE A 98 -17.42 23.03 3.43
CA PHE A 98 -16.41 21.99 3.52
C PHE A 98 -16.99 20.76 4.24
N PRO A 99 -16.91 19.56 3.63
CA PRO A 99 -17.52 18.37 4.21
C PRO A 99 -16.92 18.00 5.57
N GLN A 100 -17.80 17.64 6.49
CA GLN A 100 -17.35 17.13 7.78
C GLN A 100 -16.69 15.75 7.60
N ARG A 101 -15.63 15.51 8.37
CA ARG A 101 -14.96 14.21 8.39
C ARG A 101 -15.88 13.13 8.96
N ALA A 102 -15.75 11.91 8.46
CA ALA A 102 -16.44 10.77 9.02
C ALA A 102 -16.01 10.54 10.48
N MET A 103 -16.98 10.18 11.31
CA MET A 103 -16.74 9.84 12.73
C MET A 103 -17.07 8.36 12.92
N LEU A 104 -16.23 7.68 13.70
CA LEU A 104 -16.51 6.29 14.11
C LEU A 104 -17.67 6.29 15.11
N LYS A 105 -18.42 5.19 15.11
CA LYS A 105 -19.41 4.90 16.14
C LYS A 105 -18.71 4.26 17.33
N PRO A 106 -18.67 4.89 18.50
CA PRO A 106 -17.89 4.37 19.65
C PRO A 106 -18.29 2.96 20.08
N GLU A 107 -19.57 2.64 19.98
CA GLU A 107 -20.16 1.34 20.41
C GLU A 107 -19.77 0.16 19.51
N ASP A 108 -19.43 0.42 18.24
CA ASP A 108 -19.13 -0.60 17.23
C ASP A 108 -17.65 -0.54 16.78
N SER A 109 -16.81 0.24 17.46
CA SER A 109 -15.44 0.45 17.03
C SER A 109 -14.46 -0.49 17.73
N HIS A 110 -13.52 -1.00 16.93
CA HIS A 110 -12.34 -1.72 17.40
C HIS A 110 -11.14 -0.77 17.45
N SER A 111 -10.19 -1.07 18.33
CA SER A 111 -8.95 -0.29 18.45
C SER A 111 -7.76 -1.21 18.61
N VAL A 112 -6.68 -0.88 17.90
CA VAL A 112 -5.38 -1.56 18.07
C VAL A 112 -4.25 -0.53 17.99
N LYS A 113 -3.25 -0.69 18.83
CA LYS A 113 -2.04 0.15 18.82
C LYS A 113 -0.92 -0.62 18.14
N LEU A 114 -0.46 -0.14 17.00
CA LEU A 114 0.58 -0.76 16.19
C LEU A 114 1.83 0.13 16.18
N SER A 115 3.02 -0.46 16.09
CA SER A 115 4.19 0.32 15.72
C SER A 115 4.06 0.79 14.27
N ALA A 116 4.58 1.97 13.96
CA ALA A 116 4.61 2.49 12.59
C ALA A 116 5.31 1.52 11.64
N GLU A 117 6.35 0.82 12.11
CA GLU A 117 7.09 -0.19 11.36
C GLU A 117 6.20 -1.38 10.97
N ILE A 118 5.42 -1.95 11.91
CA ILE A 118 4.54 -3.09 11.62
C ILE A 118 3.50 -2.73 10.57
N LEU A 119 2.87 -1.56 10.72
CA LEU A 119 1.86 -1.09 9.78
C LEU A 119 2.48 -0.78 8.40
N LEU A 120 3.65 -0.14 8.38
CA LEU A 120 4.40 0.15 7.14
C LEU A 120 4.79 -1.14 6.41
N ASN A 121 5.34 -2.13 7.14
CA ASN A 121 5.72 -3.41 6.58
C ASN A 121 4.50 -4.18 6.07
N GLY A 122 3.40 -4.21 6.82
CA GLY A 122 2.15 -4.83 6.39
C GLY A 122 1.66 -4.25 5.06
N ILE A 123 1.64 -2.93 4.94
CA ILE A 123 1.25 -2.26 3.69
C ILE A 123 2.27 -2.53 2.57
N ASN A 124 3.56 -2.35 2.82
CA ASN A 124 4.60 -2.53 1.81
C ASN A 124 4.62 -3.93 1.22
N LYS A 125 4.48 -4.95 2.09
CA LYS A 125 4.54 -6.35 1.69
C LYS A 125 3.30 -6.84 0.94
N THR A 126 2.18 -6.09 0.99
CA THR A 126 0.91 -6.57 0.43
C THR A 126 0.33 -5.67 -0.67
N ILE A 127 0.52 -4.37 -0.63
CA ILE A 127 -0.16 -3.41 -1.51
C ILE A 127 0.02 -3.69 -3.02
N PHE A 128 1.15 -4.27 -3.43
CA PHE A 128 1.44 -4.56 -4.83
C PHE A 128 0.57 -5.68 -5.42
N ALA A 129 -0.01 -6.53 -4.57
CA ALA A 129 -0.87 -7.64 -4.97
C ALA A 129 -2.37 -7.34 -4.83
N THR A 130 -2.75 -6.10 -4.50
CA THR A 130 -4.16 -5.68 -4.53
C THR A 130 -4.68 -5.67 -5.97
N ALA A 131 -5.93 -6.05 -6.16
CA ALA A 131 -6.60 -5.94 -7.45
C ALA A 131 -6.92 -4.47 -7.82
N ASP A 132 -7.34 -4.30 -9.07
CA ASP A 132 -7.97 -3.09 -9.58
C ASP A 132 -9.15 -3.55 -10.44
N ASP A 133 -10.19 -4.05 -9.79
CA ASP A 133 -11.30 -4.79 -10.40
C ASP A 133 -12.65 -4.32 -9.83
N GLU A 134 -13.42 -3.64 -10.64
CA GLU A 134 -14.74 -3.13 -10.25
C GLU A 134 -15.76 -4.23 -9.91
N MET A 135 -15.56 -5.43 -10.45
CA MET A 135 -16.44 -6.58 -10.20
C MET A 135 -16.18 -7.26 -8.85
N ARG A 136 -14.98 -7.05 -8.30
CA ARG A 136 -14.54 -7.64 -7.03
C ARG A 136 -13.92 -6.57 -6.13
N PRO A 137 -14.68 -5.55 -5.71
CA PRO A 137 -14.15 -4.42 -4.97
C PRO A 137 -13.44 -4.82 -3.65
N MET A 138 -13.83 -5.94 -3.02
CA MET A 138 -13.18 -6.44 -1.81
C MET A 138 -11.69 -6.75 -2.01
N MET A 139 -11.27 -7.06 -3.25
CA MET A 139 -9.86 -7.34 -3.58
C MET A 139 -9.06 -6.06 -3.92
N ASN A 140 -9.71 -4.90 -4.03
CA ASN A 140 -9.05 -3.61 -4.31
C ASN A 140 -8.44 -2.95 -3.07
N GLY A 141 -8.22 -3.73 -2.03
CA GLY A 141 -7.64 -3.26 -0.77
C GLY A 141 -6.82 -4.34 -0.08
N ILE A 142 -6.25 -3.95 1.05
CA ILE A 142 -5.50 -4.84 1.94
C ILE A 142 -6.47 -5.30 3.02
N PHE A 143 -6.75 -6.59 3.06
CA PHE A 143 -7.49 -7.20 4.17
C PHE A 143 -6.57 -7.28 5.38
N THR A 144 -6.99 -6.68 6.46
CA THR A 144 -6.29 -6.68 7.74
C THR A 144 -7.12 -7.46 8.76
N GLU A 145 -6.56 -8.53 9.28
CA GLU A 145 -7.20 -9.43 10.22
C GLU A 145 -6.44 -9.40 11.55
N LEU A 146 -7.17 -9.25 12.62
CA LEU A 146 -6.71 -9.26 14.01
C LEU A 146 -7.32 -10.49 14.69
N ASN A 147 -6.48 -11.34 15.27
CA ASN A 147 -6.93 -12.52 16.02
C ASN A 147 -5.84 -12.98 17.01
N GLU A 148 -6.05 -14.11 17.71
CA GLU A 148 -5.09 -14.68 18.66
C GLU A 148 -3.69 -14.93 18.08
N GLN A 149 -3.54 -15.03 16.75
CA GLN A 149 -2.25 -15.23 16.07
C GLN A 149 -1.52 -13.91 15.79
N GLY A 150 -2.09 -12.77 16.19
CA GLY A 150 -1.55 -11.44 15.98
C GLY A 150 -2.28 -10.67 14.87
N ILE A 151 -1.54 -9.92 14.05
CA ILE A 151 -2.10 -9.18 12.92
C ILE A 151 -1.66 -9.81 11.59
N THR A 152 -2.61 -9.97 10.68
CA THR A 152 -2.37 -10.52 9.34
C THR A 152 -2.84 -9.52 8.28
N PHE A 153 -1.98 -9.23 7.30
CA PHE A 153 -2.29 -8.43 6.13
C PHE A 153 -2.35 -9.35 4.91
N VAL A 154 -3.41 -9.24 4.13
CA VAL A 154 -3.62 -10.09 2.94
C VAL A 154 -4.03 -9.23 1.75
N SER A 155 -3.50 -9.52 0.60
CA SER A 155 -3.97 -8.97 -0.67
C SER A 155 -3.93 -10.02 -1.77
N SER A 156 -4.83 -9.91 -2.74
CA SER A 156 -4.89 -10.80 -3.89
C SER A 156 -5.57 -10.13 -5.07
N ASP A 157 -5.15 -10.48 -6.29
CA ASP A 157 -5.79 -10.11 -7.56
C ASP A 157 -6.37 -11.34 -8.30
N ALA A 158 -6.51 -12.48 -7.60
CA ALA A 158 -6.89 -13.81 -8.08
C ALA A 158 -5.80 -14.55 -8.87
N HIS A 159 -4.71 -13.91 -9.26
CA HIS A 159 -3.57 -14.56 -9.92
C HIS A 159 -2.39 -14.74 -8.96
N ARG A 160 -2.35 -13.94 -7.95
CA ARG A 160 -1.37 -14.00 -6.86
C ARG A 160 -2.04 -13.59 -5.56
N LEU A 161 -1.44 -14.03 -4.45
CA LEU A 161 -1.88 -13.67 -3.10
C LEU A 161 -0.64 -13.47 -2.24
N VAL A 162 -0.70 -12.47 -1.38
CA VAL A 162 0.32 -12.24 -0.35
C VAL A 162 -0.36 -12.29 1.01
N ARG A 163 0.19 -13.06 1.92
CA ARG A 163 -0.14 -13.06 3.34
C ARG A 163 1.11 -12.67 4.13
N TYR A 164 1.02 -11.58 4.88
CA TYR A 164 2.06 -11.14 5.81
C TYR A 164 1.48 -11.08 7.21
N ARG A 165 2.08 -11.80 8.16
CA ARG A 165 1.61 -11.90 9.55
C ARG A 165 2.70 -11.46 10.51
N ARG A 166 2.30 -10.74 11.57
CA ARG A 166 3.10 -10.41 12.74
C ARG A 166 2.46 -11.04 13.97
N LYS A 167 3.21 -11.94 14.61
CA LYS A 167 2.76 -12.73 15.77
C LYS A 167 2.95 -12.00 17.09
N ASP A 168 3.79 -10.97 17.12
CA ASP A 168 4.13 -10.16 18.30
C ASP A 168 3.12 -9.03 18.60
N VAL A 169 2.04 -8.94 17.84
CA VAL A 169 0.96 -7.98 18.09
C VAL A 169 -0.07 -8.62 19.03
N GLN A 170 -0.31 -7.97 20.17
CA GLN A 170 -1.39 -8.38 21.06
C GLN A 170 -2.72 -7.84 20.58
N VAL A 171 -3.71 -8.69 20.52
CA VAL A 171 -5.06 -8.40 20.03
C VAL A 171 -6.06 -8.71 21.14
N GLU A 172 -6.96 -7.76 21.43
CA GLU A 172 -7.97 -7.89 22.48
C GLU A 172 -9.21 -8.66 22.03
N ALA A 173 -9.55 -8.56 20.73
CA ALA A 173 -10.70 -9.22 20.14
C ALA A 173 -10.48 -9.48 18.66
N ASP A 174 -11.11 -10.51 18.12
CA ASP A 174 -11.11 -10.80 16.69
C ASP A 174 -11.82 -9.68 15.95
N ALA A 175 -11.15 -9.11 14.97
CA ALA A 175 -11.68 -8.04 14.15
C ALA A 175 -10.99 -8.02 12.77
N SER A 176 -11.64 -7.44 11.78
CA SER A 176 -11.01 -7.29 10.46
C SER A 176 -11.60 -6.11 9.70
N PHE A 177 -10.81 -5.59 8.77
CA PHE A 177 -11.24 -4.55 7.84
C PHE A 177 -10.47 -4.65 6.51
N ILE A 178 -10.99 -4.02 5.47
CA ILE A 178 -10.34 -3.93 4.16
C ILE A 178 -9.95 -2.48 3.92
N LEU A 179 -8.64 -2.20 3.99
CA LEU A 179 -8.08 -0.88 3.73
C LEU A 179 -7.93 -0.65 2.22
N PRO A 180 -8.64 0.31 1.61
CA PRO A 180 -8.52 0.55 0.19
C PRO A 180 -7.10 0.94 -0.24
N LYS A 181 -6.74 0.65 -1.48
CA LYS A 181 -5.40 0.85 -2.03
C LYS A 181 -4.92 2.31 -1.94
N LYS A 182 -5.78 3.29 -2.23
CA LYS A 182 -5.40 4.71 -2.19
C LYS A 182 -5.07 5.20 -0.77
N PRO A 183 -5.93 5.00 0.25
CA PRO A 183 -5.57 5.28 1.65
C PRO A 183 -4.33 4.53 2.11
N ALA A 184 -4.17 3.26 1.75
CA ALA A 184 -2.98 2.48 2.09
C ALA A 184 -1.69 3.13 1.52
N GLN A 185 -1.71 3.61 0.27
CA GLN A 185 -0.58 4.31 -0.34
C GLN A 185 -0.27 5.64 0.35
N LEU A 186 -1.29 6.40 0.75
CA LEU A 186 -1.10 7.64 1.51
C LEU A 186 -0.48 7.35 2.88
N LEU A 187 -1.03 6.36 3.58
CA LEU A 187 -0.54 5.95 4.90
C LEU A 187 0.91 5.47 4.82
N LYS A 188 1.27 4.67 3.82
CA LYS A 188 2.65 4.27 3.55
C LYS A 188 3.60 5.48 3.47
N ASN A 189 3.24 6.52 2.73
CA ASN A 189 4.07 7.71 2.56
C ASN A 189 4.25 8.49 3.88
N MET A 190 3.25 8.49 4.73
CA MET A 190 3.31 9.13 6.06
C MET A 190 4.18 8.32 7.02
N LEU A 191 4.00 7.00 7.04
CA LEU A 191 4.68 6.08 7.96
C LEU A 191 6.19 5.99 7.76
N VAL A 192 6.72 6.29 6.57
CA VAL A 192 8.18 6.25 6.29
C VAL A 192 8.98 7.13 7.26
N LYS A 193 8.38 8.21 7.77
CA LYS A 193 9.04 9.16 8.68
C LYS A 193 8.67 8.93 10.15
N GLU A 194 7.76 8.00 10.43
CA GLU A 194 7.26 7.72 11.77
C GLU A 194 8.04 6.59 12.43
N THR A 195 8.46 6.80 13.67
CA THR A 195 9.17 5.80 14.47
C THR A 195 8.38 5.32 15.69
N GLY A 196 7.22 5.94 15.93
CA GLY A 196 6.39 5.69 17.11
C GLY A 196 5.28 4.67 16.86
N PHE A 197 4.19 4.88 17.58
CA PHE A 197 2.99 4.06 17.46
C PHE A 197 1.90 4.81 16.71
N VAL A 198 1.10 4.04 16.00
CA VAL A 198 -0.14 4.47 15.35
C VAL A 198 -1.30 3.86 16.11
N ASN A 199 -2.24 4.68 16.54
CA ASN A 199 -3.52 4.19 17.05
C ASN A 199 -4.46 4.00 15.86
N VAL A 200 -4.86 2.76 15.63
CA VAL A 200 -5.79 2.38 14.56
C VAL A 200 -7.14 2.08 15.18
N GLN A 201 -8.15 2.87 14.84
CA GLN A 201 -9.53 2.65 15.26
C GLN A 201 -10.39 2.45 14.01
N PHE A 202 -11.32 1.54 14.04
CA PHE A 202 -12.18 1.25 12.87
C PHE A 202 -13.52 0.66 13.29
N ASP A 203 -14.51 0.89 12.44
CA ASP A 203 -15.82 0.24 12.43
C ASP A 203 -16.02 -0.46 11.08
N ASP A 204 -17.24 -0.86 10.74
CA ASP A 204 -17.57 -1.53 9.46
C ASP A 204 -17.40 -0.64 8.24
N LYS A 205 -17.30 0.68 8.39
CA LYS A 205 -17.30 1.64 7.27
C LYS A 205 -16.07 2.50 7.18
N ASN A 206 -15.46 2.81 8.31
CA ASN A 206 -14.39 3.81 8.38
C ASN A 206 -13.24 3.31 9.24
N ALA A 207 -12.04 3.81 8.94
CA ALA A 207 -10.87 3.66 9.80
C ALA A 207 -10.23 5.02 10.07
N VAL A 208 -9.70 5.17 11.28
CA VAL A 208 -8.97 6.34 11.76
C VAL A 208 -7.58 5.91 12.19
N PHE A 209 -6.57 6.51 11.58
CA PHE A 209 -5.16 6.30 11.91
C PHE A 209 -4.63 7.57 12.56
N THR A 210 -4.32 7.50 13.84
CA THR A 210 -3.79 8.65 14.61
C THR A 210 -2.32 8.42 14.93
N MET A 211 -1.50 9.38 14.57
CA MET A 211 -0.07 9.43 14.83
C MET A 211 0.35 10.86 15.25
N PRO A 212 1.54 11.07 15.79
CA PRO A 212 1.98 12.41 16.18
C PRO A 212 1.84 13.42 15.04
N GLY A 213 1.04 14.48 15.26
CA GLY A 213 0.81 15.56 14.29
C GLY A 213 -0.14 15.26 13.13
N TYR A 214 -0.61 14.00 12.97
CA TYR A 214 -1.46 13.61 11.85
C TYR A 214 -2.61 12.70 12.28
N THR A 215 -3.74 12.90 11.64
CA THR A 215 -4.87 11.97 11.69
C THR A 215 -5.38 11.72 10.28
N MET A 216 -5.43 10.47 9.88
CA MET A 216 -6.05 10.06 8.62
C MET A 216 -7.35 9.33 8.92
N VAL A 217 -8.43 9.76 8.31
CA VAL A 217 -9.73 9.07 8.31
C VAL A 217 -9.99 8.58 6.90
N CYS A 218 -10.36 7.33 6.73
CA CYS A 218 -10.72 6.82 5.41
C CYS A 218 -11.91 5.89 5.48
N ARG A 219 -12.67 5.86 4.38
CA ARG A 219 -13.70 4.86 4.16
C ARG A 219 -13.07 3.52 3.85
N LEU A 220 -13.63 2.46 4.41
CA LEU A 220 -13.20 1.08 4.18
C LEU A 220 -13.97 0.47 2.99
N VAL A 221 -13.42 -0.59 2.41
CA VAL A 221 -14.17 -1.40 1.44
C VAL A 221 -15.15 -2.28 2.20
N GLU A 222 -16.45 -2.11 1.89
CA GLU A 222 -17.50 -2.90 2.50
C GLU A 222 -17.56 -4.33 1.91
N GLY A 223 -17.89 -5.30 2.74
CA GLY A 223 -18.08 -6.70 2.36
C GLY A 223 -17.11 -7.66 2.98
N ASN A 224 -17.30 -8.95 2.71
CA ASN A 224 -16.47 -10.01 3.24
C ASN A 224 -15.30 -10.30 2.29
N TYR A 225 -14.07 -10.27 2.81
CA TYR A 225 -12.91 -10.72 2.05
C TYR A 225 -13.02 -12.22 1.76
N PRO A 226 -12.64 -12.70 0.55
CA PRO A 226 -12.67 -14.13 0.23
C PRO A 226 -11.84 -14.95 1.24
N ASN A 227 -12.26 -16.20 1.49
CA ASN A 227 -11.49 -17.12 2.33
C ASN A 227 -10.16 -17.45 1.66
N TYR A 228 -9.16 -16.62 1.91
CA TYR A 228 -7.83 -16.73 1.31
C TYR A 228 -7.07 -17.99 1.77
N ASN A 229 -7.37 -18.51 2.97
CA ASN A 229 -6.72 -19.73 3.47
C ASN A 229 -7.11 -20.97 2.64
N ALA A 230 -8.30 -20.97 2.04
CA ALA A 230 -8.76 -22.11 1.24
C ALA A 230 -7.99 -22.30 -0.08
N VAL A 231 -7.32 -21.26 -0.59
CA VAL A 231 -6.56 -21.32 -1.84
C VAL A 231 -5.06 -21.55 -1.65
N ILE A 232 -4.56 -21.47 -0.42
CA ILE A 232 -3.16 -21.71 -0.09
C ILE A 232 -2.92 -23.22 -0.05
N PRO A 233 -2.05 -23.78 -0.95
CA PRO A 233 -1.72 -25.20 -0.94
C PRO A 233 -1.07 -25.60 0.40
N VAL A 234 -1.46 -26.76 0.92
CA VAL A 234 -0.86 -27.34 2.12
C VAL A 234 0.23 -28.36 1.80
N ASP A 235 0.24 -28.87 0.56
CA ASP A 235 1.18 -29.89 0.10
C ASP A 235 1.72 -29.51 -1.29
N ASN A 236 2.92 -28.97 -1.31
CA ASN A 236 3.72 -28.70 -2.50
C ASN A 236 5.05 -29.45 -2.33
N PRO A 237 5.16 -30.70 -2.80
CA PRO A 237 6.29 -31.57 -2.50
C PRO A 237 7.60 -31.19 -3.21
N ASN A 238 7.51 -30.49 -4.34
CA ASN A 238 8.69 -30.07 -5.08
C ASN A 238 9.18 -28.71 -4.56
N ARG A 239 10.44 -28.61 -4.18
CA ARG A 239 10.99 -27.45 -3.51
C ARG A 239 12.28 -26.98 -4.16
N MET A 240 12.36 -25.72 -4.53
CA MET A 240 13.55 -25.06 -5.05
C MET A 240 14.01 -23.98 -4.08
N ILE A 241 15.29 -23.98 -3.74
CA ILE A 241 15.95 -22.87 -3.03
C ILE A 241 16.93 -22.22 -4.02
N VAL A 242 16.84 -20.92 -4.16
CA VAL A 242 17.64 -20.17 -5.13
C VAL A 242 17.97 -18.77 -4.61
N ASP A 243 19.11 -18.22 -5.03
CA ASP A 243 19.41 -16.80 -4.79
C ASP A 243 18.32 -15.93 -5.41
N ARG A 244 17.73 -15.08 -4.56
CA ARG A 244 16.59 -14.23 -4.91
C ARG A 244 16.97 -13.19 -5.99
N VAL A 245 18.14 -12.59 -5.86
CA VAL A 245 18.58 -11.52 -6.77
C VAL A 245 18.93 -12.09 -8.13
N ASP A 246 19.58 -13.26 -8.17
CA ASP A 246 19.92 -13.94 -9.40
C ASP A 246 18.66 -14.35 -10.15
N LEU A 247 17.69 -14.96 -9.46
CA LEU A 247 16.41 -15.33 -10.08
C LEU A 247 15.63 -14.10 -10.57
N TYR A 248 15.54 -13.04 -9.75
CA TYR A 248 14.88 -11.78 -10.12
C TYR A 248 15.47 -11.17 -11.38
N ASN A 249 16.81 -11.06 -11.43
CA ASN A 249 17.51 -10.45 -12.55
C ASN A 249 17.39 -11.32 -13.83
N SER A 250 17.46 -12.65 -13.69
CA SER A 250 17.28 -13.57 -14.80
C SER A 250 15.86 -13.49 -15.38
N VAL A 251 14.83 -13.53 -14.53
CA VAL A 251 13.42 -13.34 -14.95
C VAL A 251 13.25 -12.04 -15.72
N ARG A 252 13.82 -10.93 -15.22
CA ARG A 252 13.74 -9.62 -15.89
C ARG A 252 14.42 -9.59 -17.25
N ARG A 253 15.62 -10.16 -17.37
CA ARG A 253 16.35 -10.20 -18.68
C ARG A 253 15.63 -11.09 -19.68
N VAL A 254 15.25 -12.29 -19.26
CA VAL A 254 14.60 -13.28 -20.11
C VAL A 254 13.21 -12.81 -20.54
N SER A 255 12.45 -12.14 -19.66
CA SER A 255 11.09 -11.65 -19.97
C SER A 255 11.04 -10.63 -21.11
N ILE A 256 12.16 -9.98 -21.45
CA ILE A 256 12.24 -9.09 -22.62
C ILE A 256 11.94 -9.84 -23.93
N TYR A 257 12.20 -11.14 -23.95
CA TYR A 257 12.01 -12.04 -25.10
C TYR A 257 10.67 -12.80 -25.04
N SER A 258 9.81 -12.50 -24.07
CA SER A 258 8.50 -13.14 -23.98
C SER A 258 7.48 -12.42 -24.87
N ASN A 259 6.48 -13.18 -25.33
CA ASN A 259 5.36 -12.60 -26.05
C ASN A 259 4.65 -11.52 -25.21
N ALA A 260 4.40 -10.36 -25.80
CA ALA A 260 3.87 -9.17 -25.12
C ALA A 260 2.46 -9.38 -24.54
N ALA A 261 1.66 -10.28 -25.10
CA ALA A 261 0.31 -10.54 -24.61
C ALA A 261 0.32 -11.45 -23.37
N SER A 262 1.17 -12.48 -23.35
CA SER A 262 1.26 -13.42 -22.23
C SER A 262 2.21 -12.95 -21.14
N ASN A 263 3.31 -12.30 -21.50
CA ASN A 263 4.45 -11.99 -20.61
C ASN A 263 4.93 -13.24 -19.84
N MET A 264 4.89 -14.41 -20.48
CA MET A 264 5.19 -15.66 -19.82
C MET A 264 6.70 -15.92 -19.80
N VAL A 265 7.21 -16.36 -18.65
CA VAL A 265 8.50 -17.00 -18.49
C VAL A 265 8.29 -18.42 -18.01
N LYS A 266 9.12 -19.34 -18.51
CA LYS A 266 9.09 -20.75 -18.14
C LYS A 266 10.29 -21.07 -17.25
N LEU A 267 10.05 -21.77 -16.15
CA LEU A 267 11.06 -22.36 -15.31
C LEU A 267 11.12 -23.87 -15.61
N SER A 268 12.28 -24.37 -16.07
CA SER A 268 12.53 -25.80 -16.24
C SER A 268 13.49 -26.24 -15.13
N LEU A 269 13.03 -27.18 -14.29
CA LEU A 269 13.70 -27.64 -13.08
C LEU A 269 14.23 -29.05 -13.29
N THR A 270 15.55 -29.20 -13.26
CA THR A 270 16.23 -30.48 -13.48
C THR A 270 17.47 -30.56 -12.61
N GLY A 271 17.51 -31.52 -11.69
CA GLY A 271 18.63 -31.65 -10.74
C GLY A 271 18.81 -30.35 -9.95
N ASN A 272 20.04 -29.86 -9.81
CA ASN A 272 20.35 -28.63 -9.10
C ASN A 272 20.43 -27.39 -10.04
N GLN A 273 19.60 -27.38 -11.08
CA GLN A 273 19.57 -26.32 -12.07
C GLN A 273 18.14 -25.85 -12.35
N CYS A 274 17.96 -24.54 -12.37
CA CYS A 274 16.76 -23.88 -12.89
C CYS A 274 17.11 -23.18 -14.20
N THR A 275 16.44 -23.54 -15.29
CA THR A 275 16.54 -22.79 -16.54
C THR A 275 15.34 -21.87 -16.66
N VAL A 276 15.58 -20.58 -16.69
CA VAL A 276 14.57 -19.54 -16.98
C VAL A 276 14.57 -19.30 -18.48
N SER A 277 13.43 -19.47 -19.15
CA SER A 277 13.33 -19.26 -20.60
C SER A 277 12.07 -18.50 -21.00
N ALA A 278 12.13 -17.83 -22.14
CA ALA A 278 11.00 -17.20 -22.79
C ALA A 278 11.19 -17.18 -24.30
N GLU A 279 10.10 -17.16 -25.03
CA GLU A 279 10.10 -17.06 -26.49
C GLU A 279 8.89 -16.27 -26.99
N ASP A 280 9.08 -15.60 -28.10
CA ASP A 280 8.02 -15.00 -28.88
C ASP A 280 8.12 -15.51 -30.33
N LEU A 281 7.22 -16.41 -30.69
CA LEU A 281 7.20 -17.05 -32.00
C LEU A 281 6.83 -16.05 -33.11
N ASP A 282 6.03 -15.01 -32.80
CA ASP A 282 5.59 -14.01 -33.77
C ASP A 282 6.78 -13.18 -34.26
N PHE A 283 7.75 -12.90 -33.37
CA PHE A 283 8.96 -12.16 -33.68
C PHE A 283 10.21 -13.04 -33.84
N SER A 284 10.06 -14.36 -33.69
CA SER A 284 11.18 -15.33 -33.77
C SER A 284 12.35 -14.99 -32.84
N VAL A 285 12.04 -14.56 -31.63
CA VAL A 285 13.02 -14.24 -30.58
C VAL A 285 12.87 -15.18 -29.41
N SER A 286 13.98 -15.53 -28.77
CA SER A 286 13.98 -16.37 -27.57
C SER A 286 15.20 -16.06 -26.69
N ALA A 287 15.08 -16.36 -25.41
CA ALA A 287 16.18 -16.28 -24.46
C ALA A 287 16.08 -17.39 -23.41
N PHE A 288 17.21 -17.77 -22.88
CA PHE A 288 17.27 -18.60 -21.68
C PHE A 288 18.51 -18.25 -20.85
N GLU A 289 18.36 -18.46 -19.55
CA GLU A 289 19.47 -18.39 -18.57
C GLU A 289 19.39 -19.58 -17.63
N ARG A 290 20.55 -20.04 -17.16
CA ARG A 290 20.67 -21.15 -16.21
C ARG A 290 21.15 -20.61 -14.87
N LEU A 291 20.46 -21.02 -13.81
CA LEU A 291 20.76 -20.67 -12.43
C LEU A 291 21.04 -21.95 -11.65
N SER A 292 22.07 -21.90 -10.80
CA SER A 292 22.26 -22.94 -9.78
C SER A 292 21.22 -22.78 -8.70
N CYS A 293 20.63 -23.88 -8.27
CA CYS A 293 19.64 -23.92 -7.17
C CYS A 293 19.78 -25.27 -6.44
N GLU A 294 19.21 -25.33 -5.25
CA GLU A 294 18.94 -26.59 -4.58
C GLU A 294 17.50 -26.99 -4.93
N TYR A 295 17.33 -28.10 -5.65
CA TYR A 295 16.01 -28.56 -6.04
C TYR A 295 15.77 -30.00 -5.56
N GLU A 296 14.70 -30.14 -4.79
CA GLU A 296 14.17 -31.40 -4.32
C GLU A 296 12.79 -31.63 -4.94
N GLY A 297 12.67 -32.60 -5.82
CA GLY A 297 11.41 -32.91 -6.48
C GLY A 297 11.58 -33.61 -7.83
N THR A 298 10.46 -33.79 -8.53
CA THR A 298 10.44 -34.35 -9.88
C THR A 298 10.78 -33.27 -10.91
N GLU A 299 11.47 -33.66 -12.00
CA GLU A 299 11.70 -32.73 -13.11
C GLU A 299 10.38 -32.16 -13.61
N MET A 300 10.34 -30.83 -13.78
CA MET A 300 9.13 -30.17 -14.23
C MET A 300 9.42 -28.90 -15.02
N GLU A 301 8.44 -28.51 -15.81
CA GLU A 301 8.35 -27.20 -16.44
C GLU A 301 7.09 -26.48 -15.96
N ILE A 302 7.24 -25.21 -15.58
CA ILE A 302 6.14 -24.41 -15.09
C ILE A 302 6.24 -22.98 -15.63
N GLY A 303 5.14 -22.45 -16.14
CA GLY A 303 5.06 -21.09 -16.68
C GLY A 303 4.52 -20.10 -15.67
N PHE A 304 5.07 -18.89 -15.65
CA PHE A 304 4.56 -17.78 -14.82
C PHE A 304 4.49 -16.47 -15.60
N LYS A 305 3.58 -15.60 -15.22
CA LYS A 305 3.59 -14.23 -15.67
C LYS A 305 4.79 -13.51 -15.05
N SER A 306 5.74 -13.11 -15.90
CA SER A 306 7.04 -12.56 -15.48
C SER A 306 6.91 -11.34 -14.56
N ILE A 307 5.93 -10.48 -14.84
CA ILE A 307 5.65 -9.29 -14.03
C ILE A 307 5.30 -9.69 -12.59
N PHE A 308 4.40 -10.67 -12.40
CA PHE A 308 3.99 -11.11 -11.07
C PHE A 308 5.12 -11.79 -10.31
N LEU A 309 5.87 -12.68 -10.97
CA LEU A 309 7.04 -13.33 -10.35
C LEU A 309 8.10 -12.29 -9.96
N SER A 310 8.38 -11.31 -10.82
CA SER A 310 9.33 -10.23 -10.52
C SER A 310 8.89 -9.38 -9.33
N GLU A 311 7.61 -9.01 -9.25
CA GLU A 311 7.09 -8.21 -8.12
C GLU A 311 7.13 -8.99 -6.81
N ILE A 312 6.81 -10.28 -6.82
CA ILE A 312 6.96 -11.17 -5.65
C ILE A 312 8.42 -11.16 -5.17
N LEU A 313 9.37 -11.45 -6.08
CA LEU A 313 10.80 -11.50 -5.75
C LEU A 313 11.35 -10.15 -5.27
N ALA A 314 10.83 -9.03 -5.79
CA ALA A 314 11.22 -7.69 -5.36
C ALA A 314 10.73 -7.34 -3.94
N ASN A 315 9.65 -7.98 -3.46
CA ASN A 315 9.04 -7.69 -2.16
C ASN A 315 9.45 -8.68 -1.04
N ILE A 316 10.35 -9.62 -1.34
CA ILE A 316 11.01 -10.48 -0.34
C ILE A 316 12.39 -9.91 -0.04
N SER A 317 12.76 -9.85 1.23
CA SER A 317 14.04 -9.23 1.67
C SER A 317 15.16 -10.22 1.91
N SER A 318 14.89 -11.54 1.97
CA SER A 318 15.92 -12.58 2.19
C SER A 318 16.89 -12.70 1.01
N THR A 319 18.09 -13.20 1.27
CA THR A 319 19.08 -13.52 0.24
C THR A 319 18.59 -14.67 -0.65
N GLU A 320 18.05 -15.72 -0.04
CA GLU A 320 17.51 -16.88 -0.73
C GLU A 320 16.00 -16.96 -0.56
N VAL A 321 15.34 -17.48 -1.57
CA VAL A 321 13.90 -17.76 -1.58
C VAL A 321 13.62 -19.22 -1.82
N VAL A 322 12.54 -19.68 -1.22
CA VAL A 322 11.96 -20.99 -1.50
C VAL A 322 10.80 -20.82 -2.46
N LEU A 323 10.83 -21.57 -3.55
CA LEU A 323 9.65 -21.78 -4.39
C LEU A 323 9.20 -23.23 -4.18
N SER A 324 7.94 -23.44 -3.85
CA SER A 324 7.38 -24.77 -3.73
C SER A 324 6.25 -25.01 -4.72
N PHE A 325 6.24 -26.18 -5.30
CA PHE A 325 5.39 -26.57 -6.41
C PHE A 325 4.73 -27.91 -6.15
N SER A 326 3.56 -28.12 -6.72
CA SER A 326 2.93 -29.43 -6.83
C SER A 326 2.93 -29.86 -8.30
N GLU A 327 1.89 -29.54 -9.03
CA GLU A 327 1.75 -29.77 -10.48
C GLU A 327 1.91 -28.45 -11.24
N PRO A 328 2.32 -28.49 -12.55
CA PRO A 328 2.49 -27.27 -13.35
C PRO A 328 1.25 -26.38 -13.51
N SER A 329 0.06 -26.89 -13.18
CA SER A 329 -1.22 -26.17 -13.25
C SER A 329 -1.74 -25.67 -11.90
N LEU A 330 -1.09 -26.05 -10.80
CA LEU A 330 -1.51 -25.71 -9.44
C LEU A 330 -0.69 -24.55 -8.86
N ALA A 331 -1.29 -23.88 -7.90
CA ALA A 331 -0.67 -22.72 -7.26
C ALA A 331 0.69 -23.05 -6.62
N SER A 332 1.66 -22.21 -6.90
CA SER A 332 2.99 -22.25 -6.30
C SER A 332 3.10 -21.29 -5.13
N LEU A 333 3.95 -21.62 -4.17
CA LEU A 333 4.24 -20.73 -3.04
C LEU A 333 5.67 -20.22 -3.14
N VAL A 334 5.85 -18.95 -2.76
CA VAL A 334 7.16 -18.29 -2.68
C VAL A 334 7.27 -17.65 -1.30
N PHE A 335 8.37 -17.92 -0.60
CA PHE A 335 8.61 -17.39 0.75
C PHE A 335 10.12 -17.30 1.03
N PRO A 336 10.56 -16.54 2.02
CA PRO A 336 11.97 -16.48 2.43
C PRO A 336 12.49 -17.85 2.84
N HIS A 337 13.71 -18.21 2.45
CA HIS A 337 14.34 -19.43 2.96
C HIS A 337 14.61 -19.31 4.46
N ILE A 338 15.08 -18.16 4.92
CA ILE A 338 15.31 -17.86 6.34
C ILE A 338 14.56 -16.58 6.68
N ASN A 339 13.70 -16.63 7.68
CA ASN A 339 13.10 -15.44 8.27
C ASN A 339 14.06 -14.85 9.31
N GLU A 340 14.51 -13.62 9.08
CA GLU A 340 15.38 -12.90 10.02
C GLU A 340 14.63 -12.56 11.33
N ASN A 341 13.34 -12.27 11.21
CA ASN A 341 12.47 -12.03 12.36
C ASN A 341 11.54 -13.22 12.57
N PRO A 342 11.63 -13.94 13.71
CA PRO A 342 10.80 -15.12 13.98
C PRO A 342 9.31 -14.80 14.16
N ASP A 343 8.98 -13.54 14.45
CA ASP A 343 7.60 -13.07 14.59
C ASP A 343 6.95 -12.72 13.26
N GLU A 344 7.73 -12.68 12.17
CA GLU A 344 7.22 -12.50 10.82
C GLU A 344 6.92 -13.83 10.15
N ASP A 345 5.78 -13.90 9.47
CA ASP A 345 5.41 -15.00 8.58
C ASP A 345 4.91 -14.39 7.26
N ILE A 346 5.70 -14.52 6.22
CA ILE A 346 5.34 -14.06 4.87
C ILE A 346 5.25 -15.25 3.91
N LEU A 347 4.14 -15.28 3.18
CA LEU A 347 3.88 -16.29 2.16
C LEU A 347 3.24 -15.60 0.96
N MET A 348 3.76 -15.91 -0.22
CA MET A 348 3.22 -15.40 -1.47
C MET A 348 2.82 -16.58 -2.36
N LEU A 349 1.59 -16.55 -2.86
CA LEU A 349 1.07 -17.53 -3.79
C LEU A 349 1.11 -16.93 -5.20
N LEU A 350 1.49 -17.74 -6.16
CA LEU A 350 1.48 -17.37 -7.58
C LEU A 350 0.81 -18.47 -8.40
N MET A 351 -0.21 -18.09 -9.16
CA MET A 351 -0.87 -18.99 -10.10
C MET A 351 0.01 -19.18 -11.34
N PRO A 352 0.25 -20.42 -11.77
CA PRO A 352 0.97 -20.69 -13.01
C PRO A 352 0.13 -20.33 -14.23
N MET A 353 0.82 -20.22 -15.37
CA MET A 353 0.24 -20.13 -16.70
C MET A 353 0.39 -21.46 -17.42
N MET A 354 -0.61 -21.85 -18.20
CA MET A 354 -0.49 -23.03 -19.05
C MET A 354 0.58 -22.79 -20.12
N ILE A 355 1.52 -23.69 -20.19
CA ILE A 355 2.51 -23.73 -21.27
C ILE A 355 1.79 -24.33 -22.47
N GLY A 356 1.66 -23.60 -23.56
CA GLY A 356 1.11 -24.12 -24.81
C GLY A 356 2.03 -25.19 -25.40
N ASP A 357 1.43 -26.19 -26.02
CA ASP A 357 2.15 -27.25 -26.76
C ASP A 357 2.80 -26.70 -28.03
#